data_f87dcdc975e2ef5d9329728aea175ad4
#
_entry.id   f87dcdc975e2ef5d9329728aea175ad4
#
_cell.length_a   1.000
_cell.length_b   1.000
_cell.length_c   1.000
_cell.angle_alpha   90.00
_cell.angle_beta   90.00
_cell.angle_gamma   90.00
#
_symmetry.space_group_name_H-M   'P 1'
#
loop_
_entity.id
_entity.type
_entity.pdbx_description
1 polymer ?
#
loop_
_entity_poly.entity_id
_entity_poly.type
_entity_poly.pdbx_seq_one_letter_code
_entity_poly.pdbx_strand_id
1 'polypeptide(L)'
;MAGWNQTDLASMSQTEFLLLGFPGVQESRFLLFIPFFCLYLLIITANSILIYTVRVEESLHAPMYLLIALLLTVNLCSSSTFVPRMLLGFIFDLSHISLGGCLAQMFFLYFFIMLDCNILLLMALDRYVAICSPLRYADIMTRKYLAKLSLAAVVRSISFVSPVVILASKVHFCHSNVIEHFVCEHMALMSLSCGDIARNKIVGLTMRAITITFDLGFLLTSYCRIIRAALKIASGNIWHKAFHTCATHLMVILTTYLSSLCSSIAYRMGKSIPGDVHNLISVTYLLLPCVINPIIYGVRTKEIREHLLKLLKKRGLVSIPFKWVATSEQR
;
A
#
# COMPACT_ATOMS: atom_id res chain seq x y z
N MET A 1 -26.96 45.52 -1.90
CA MET A 1 -26.43 44.28 -2.57
C MET A 1 -25.11 44.71 -3.20
N ALA A 2 -23.99 44.39 -2.58
CA ALA A 2 -22.66 44.70 -3.10
C ALA A 2 -22.36 43.73 -4.27
N GLY A 3 -22.28 44.30 -5.49
CA GLY A 3 -21.93 43.54 -6.69
C GLY A 3 -20.44 43.18 -6.62
N TRP A 4 -20.14 41.92 -6.44
CA TRP A 4 -18.78 41.37 -6.57
C TRP A 4 -18.39 41.46 -8.05
N ASN A 5 -17.28 42.13 -8.36
CA ASN A 5 -16.73 42.16 -9.71
C ASN A 5 -16.24 40.75 -10.09
N GLN A 6 -16.43 40.40 -11.37
CA GLN A 6 -15.95 39.11 -11.90
C GLN A 6 -14.44 38.89 -11.72
N THR A 7 -13.65 39.96 -11.57
CA THR A 7 -12.22 39.91 -11.24
C THR A 7 -11.96 39.49 -9.78
N ASP A 8 -12.86 39.81 -8.86
CA ASP A 8 -12.71 39.42 -7.43
C ASP A 8 -13.06 37.95 -7.20
N LEU A 9 -14.03 37.40 -7.98
CA LEU A 9 -14.33 35.98 -7.96
C LEU A 9 -13.17 35.11 -8.51
N ALA A 10 -12.43 35.61 -9.51
CA ALA A 10 -11.27 34.92 -10.07
C ALA A 10 -10.05 34.90 -9.12
N SER A 11 -10.03 35.75 -8.09
CA SER A 11 -8.96 35.80 -7.08
C SER A 11 -9.17 34.90 -5.86
N MET A 12 -10.37 34.36 -5.66
CA MET A 12 -10.67 33.44 -4.56
C MET A 12 -10.16 32.04 -4.86
N SER A 13 -9.27 31.52 -4.01
CA SER A 13 -8.83 30.14 -4.11
C SER A 13 -10.00 29.18 -3.88
N GLN A 14 -10.11 28.18 -4.75
CA GLN A 14 -11.11 27.11 -4.62
C GLN A 14 -10.87 26.33 -3.33
N THR A 15 -11.91 26.14 -2.53
CA THR A 15 -11.85 25.40 -1.26
C THR A 15 -12.62 24.08 -1.30
N GLU A 16 -13.40 23.86 -2.34
CA GLU A 16 -14.18 22.65 -2.57
C GLU A 16 -13.90 22.08 -3.97
N PHE A 17 -13.71 20.77 -4.05
CA PHE A 17 -13.40 20.04 -5.26
C PHE A 17 -14.40 18.91 -5.50
N LEU A 18 -14.58 18.55 -6.75
CA LEU A 18 -15.37 17.43 -7.22
C LEU A 18 -14.44 16.32 -7.71
N LEU A 19 -14.47 15.16 -7.08
CA LEU A 19 -13.74 13.97 -7.55
C LEU A 19 -14.58 13.27 -8.61
N LEU A 20 -14.20 13.40 -9.87
CA LEU A 20 -14.97 12.83 -10.97
C LEU A 20 -14.80 11.31 -11.13
N GLY A 21 -13.68 10.78 -10.66
CA GLY A 21 -13.37 9.35 -10.76
C GLY A 21 -13.14 8.92 -12.20
N PHE A 22 -14.10 8.20 -12.76
CA PHE A 22 -14.04 7.65 -14.12
C PHE A 22 -14.89 8.51 -15.07
N PRO A 23 -14.30 9.48 -15.79
CA PRO A 23 -15.04 10.44 -16.60
C PRO A 23 -15.82 9.82 -17.77
N GLY A 24 -15.29 8.77 -18.42
CA GLY A 24 -15.93 8.13 -19.57
C GLY A 24 -17.10 7.20 -19.24
N VAL A 25 -17.30 6.86 -17.96
CA VAL A 25 -18.38 5.93 -17.52
C VAL A 25 -19.34 6.58 -16.52
N GLN A 26 -19.49 7.91 -16.59
CA GLN A 26 -20.33 8.66 -15.64
C GLN A 26 -21.79 8.18 -15.59
N GLU A 27 -22.38 7.88 -16.74
CA GLU A 27 -23.77 7.37 -16.84
C GLU A 27 -23.91 5.94 -16.28
N SER A 28 -22.83 5.15 -16.33
CA SER A 28 -22.78 3.74 -15.89
C SER A 28 -21.95 3.53 -14.63
N ARG A 29 -21.59 4.58 -13.91
CA ARG A 29 -20.72 4.51 -12.70
C ARG A 29 -21.29 3.58 -11.62
N PHE A 30 -22.61 3.44 -11.55
CA PHE A 30 -23.29 2.49 -10.66
C PHE A 30 -22.82 1.05 -10.89
N LEU A 31 -22.51 0.65 -12.13
CA LEU A 31 -22.00 -0.68 -12.44
C LEU A 31 -20.62 -0.94 -11.84
N LEU A 32 -19.82 0.11 -11.62
CA LEU A 32 -18.51 0.01 -10.97
C LEU A 32 -18.63 -0.23 -9.47
N PHE A 33 -19.75 0.12 -8.84
CA PHE A 33 -19.95 -0.11 -7.41
C PHE A 33 -19.80 -1.58 -7.04
N ILE A 34 -20.45 -2.49 -7.77
CA ILE A 34 -20.48 -3.92 -7.42
C ILE A 34 -19.07 -4.52 -7.38
N PRO A 35 -18.23 -4.44 -8.45
CA PRO A 35 -16.90 -5.04 -8.43
C PRO A 35 -15.99 -4.42 -7.36
N PHE A 36 -16.02 -3.09 -7.18
CA PHE A 36 -15.19 -2.44 -6.16
C PHE A 36 -15.68 -2.71 -4.75
N PHE A 37 -16.96 -2.84 -4.52
CA PHE A 37 -17.52 -3.25 -3.22
C PHE A 37 -17.13 -4.69 -2.88
N CYS A 38 -17.27 -5.64 -3.82
CA CYS A 38 -16.83 -7.02 -3.62
C CYS A 38 -15.33 -7.10 -3.35
N LEU A 39 -14.52 -6.32 -4.08
CA LEU A 39 -13.08 -6.25 -3.88
C LEU A 39 -12.72 -5.69 -2.49
N TYR A 40 -13.43 -4.66 -2.04
CA TYR A 40 -13.22 -4.08 -0.71
C TYR A 40 -13.62 -5.05 0.40
N LEU A 41 -14.73 -5.77 0.26
CA LEU A 41 -15.11 -6.84 1.20
C LEU A 41 -14.05 -7.94 1.25
N LEU A 42 -13.50 -8.33 0.10
CA LEU A 42 -12.40 -9.30 0.04
C LEU A 42 -11.16 -8.79 0.79
N ILE A 43 -10.77 -7.52 0.59
CA ILE A 43 -9.65 -6.90 1.31
C ILE A 43 -9.90 -6.94 2.83
N ILE A 44 -11.07 -6.45 3.28
CA ILE A 44 -11.40 -6.41 4.71
C ILE A 44 -11.37 -7.82 5.30
N THR A 45 -12.04 -8.77 4.68
CA THR A 45 -12.17 -10.13 5.22
C THR A 45 -10.84 -10.89 5.22
N ALA A 46 -10.11 -10.88 4.10
CA ALA A 46 -8.85 -11.62 3.99
C ALA A 46 -7.77 -11.10 4.95
N ASN A 47 -7.57 -9.77 5.00
CA ASN A 47 -6.59 -9.17 5.91
C ASN A 47 -7.00 -9.39 7.38
N SER A 48 -8.28 -9.18 7.74
CA SER A 48 -8.75 -9.35 9.12
C SER A 48 -8.64 -10.79 9.61
N ILE A 49 -8.95 -11.78 8.78
CA ILE A 49 -8.84 -13.20 9.14
C ILE A 49 -7.37 -13.55 9.45
N LEU A 50 -6.42 -13.10 8.64
CA LEU A 50 -5.00 -13.38 8.87
C LEU A 50 -4.46 -12.65 10.10
N ILE A 51 -4.83 -11.38 10.31
CA ILE A 51 -4.47 -10.62 11.52
C ILE A 51 -5.00 -11.36 12.77
N TYR A 52 -6.26 -11.80 12.72
CA TYR A 52 -6.86 -12.57 13.80
C TYR A 52 -6.12 -13.89 14.05
N THR A 53 -5.76 -14.62 12.98
CA THR A 53 -4.99 -15.87 13.09
C THR A 53 -3.64 -15.63 13.79
N VAL A 54 -2.89 -14.60 13.38
CA VAL A 54 -1.59 -14.26 14.03
C VAL A 54 -1.78 -13.84 15.48
N ARG A 55 -2.87 -13.17 15.82
CA ARG A 55 -3.13 -12.70 17.19
C ARG A 55 -3.47 -13.81 18.16
N VAL A 56 -4.27 -14.79 17.71
CA VAL A 56 -4.79 -15.87 18.57
C VAL A 56 -3.76 -16.97 18.79
N GLU A 57 -2.90 -17.23 17.81
CA GLU A 57 -1.93 -18.32 17.87
C GLU A 57 -0.59 -17.83 18.40
N GLU A 58 -0.24 -18.24 19.63
CA GLU A 58 1.02 -17.85 20.30
C GLU A 58 2.27 -18.28 19.52
N SER A 59 2.21 -19.40 18.81
CA SER A 59 3.28 -19.89 17.94
C SER A 59 3.60 -18.93 16.77
N LEU A 60 2.66 -18.03 16.39
CA LEU A 60 2.81 -17.00 15.39
C LEU A 60 3.24 -15.63 15.97
N HIS A 61 3.76 -15.57 17.19
CA HIS A 61 4.24 -14.33 17.79
C HIS A 61 5.72 -14.03 17.53
N ALA A 62 6.37 -14.78 16.64
CA ALA A 62 7.72 -14.45 16.18
C ALA A 62 7.73 -13.12 15.37
N PRO A 63 8.87 -12.37 15.36
CA PRO A 63 8.97 -11.05 14.76
C PRO A 63 8.43 -10.96 13.33
N MET A 64 8.72 -11.93 12.49
CA MET A 64 8.26 -11.98 11.11
C MET A 64 6.72 -11.97 10.98
N TYR A 65 6.02 -12.77 11.80
CA TYR A 65 4.55 -12.83 11.73
C TYR A 65 3.91 -11.57 12.28
N LEU A 66 4.54 -10.92 13.27
CA LEU A 66 4.10 -9.62 13.77
C LEU A 66 4.25 -8.54 12.70
N LEU A 67 5.33 -8.57 11.91
CA LEU A 67 5.50 -7.67 10.75
C LEU A 67 4.47 -7.94 9.66
N ILE A 68 4.15 -9.21 9.39
CA ILE A 68 3.06 -9.57 8.46
C ILE A 68 1.72 -9.00 8.98
N ALA A 69 1.39 -9.19 10.24
CA ALA A 69 0.16 -8.64 10.82
C ALA A 69 0.11 -7.10 10.74
N LEU A 70 1.24 -6.43 10.95
CA LEU A 70 1.37 -4.98 10.80
C LEU A 70 1.15 -4.55 9.35
N LEU A 71 1.75 -5.24 8.38
CA LEU A 71 1.56 -5.01 6.94
C LEU A 71 0.08 -5.13 6.55
N LEU A 72 -0.58 -6.22 6.98
CA LEU A 72 -2.01 -6.44 6.73
C LEU A 72 -2.89 -5.36 7.38
N THR A 73 -2.50 -4.85 8.54
CA THR A 73 -3.19 -3.72 9.20
C THR A 73 -3.04 -2.45 8.37
N VAL A 74 -1.85 -2.17 7.84
CA VAL A 74 -1.61 -1.03 6.95
C VAL A 74 -2.44 -1.16 5.66
N ASN A 75 -2.58 -2.36 5.09
CA ASN A 75 -3.45 -2.60 3.93
C ASN A 75 -4.92 -2.24 4.22
N LEU A 76 -5.45 -2.60 5.40
CA LEU A 76 -6.80 -2.23 5.81
C LEU A 76 -6.95 -0.71 5.94
N CYS A 77 -6.00 -0.05 6.61
CA CYS A 77 -6.02 1.40 6.78
C CYS A 77 -5.91 2.12 5.43
N SER A 78 -4.97 1.71 4.58
CA SER A 78 -4.73 2.30 3.26
C SER A 78 -5.97 2.21 2.37
N SER A 79 -6.55 1.02 2.21
CA SER A 79 -7.77 0.83 1.40
C SER A 79 -8.96 1.60 1.98
N SER A 80 -9.10 1.68 3.31
CA SER A 80 -10.19 2.41 3.97
C SER A 80 -10.07 3.94 3.88
N THR A 81 -8.89 4.46 3.49
CA THR A 81 -8.69 5.90 3.29
C THR A 81 -9.47 6.44 2.09
N PHE A 82 -9.70 5.64 1.06
CA PHE A 82 -10.31 6.14 -0.18
C PHE A 82 -11.47 5.28 -0.71
N VAL A 83 -11.46 3.94 -0.52
CA VAL A 83 -12.48 3.06 -1.13
C VAL A 83 -13.90 3.38 -0.64
N PRO A 84 -14.18 3.59 0.66
CA PRO A 84 -15.54 3.91 1.10
C PRO A 84 -16.08 5.17 0.44
N ARG A 85 -15.25 6.22 0.31
CA ARG A 85 -15.64 7.47 -0.34
C ARG A 85 -15.87 7.28 -1.84
N MET A 86 -15.01 6.52 -2.52
CA MET A 86 -15.17 6.18 -3.92
C MET A 86 -16.49 5.43 -4.17
N LEU A 87 -16.83 4.47 -3.32
CA LEU A 87 -18.08 3.72 -3.40
C LEU A 87 -19.31 4.62 -3.17
N LEU A 88 -19.25 5.53 -2.20
CA LEU A 88 -20.31 6.51 -1.97
C LEU A 88 -20.48 7.46 -3.17
N GLY A 89 -19.39 7.84 -3.83
CA GLY A 89 -19.43 8.62 -5.08
C GLY A 89 -20.14 7.89 -6.22
N PHE A 90 -20.04 6.56 -6.30
CA PHE A 90 -20.71 5.78 -7.34
C PHE A 90 -22.22 5.69 -7.16
N ILE A 91 -22.73 5.72 -5.92
CA ILE A 91 -24.18 5.55 -5.62
C ILE A 91 -24.87 6.88 -5.37
N PHE A 92 -24.28 7.73 -4.51
CA PHE A 92 -24.98 8.89 -3.93
C PHE A 92 -24.49 10.24 -4.51
N ASP A 93 -23.63 10.21 -5.51
CA ASP A 93 -22.99 11.43 -6.07
C ASP A 93 -22.23 12.29 -5.02
N LEU A 94 -21.79 11.67 -3.92
CA LEU A 94 -21.03 12.31 -2.86
C LEU A 94 -19.57 12.50 -3.25
N SER A 95 -19.36 13.17 -4.39
CA SER A 95 -18.03 13.38 -4.96
C SER A 95 -17.36 14.68 -4.50
N HIS A 96 -18.07 15.55 -3.76
CA HIS A 96 -17.54 16.81 -3.25
C HIS A 96 -16.60 16.59 -2.06
N ILE A 97 -15.44 17.24 -2.09
CA ILE A 97 -14.45 17.20 -1.01
C ILE A 97 -13.88 18.60 -0.77
N SER A 98 -13.79 19.00 0.50
CA SER A 98 -13.11 20.24 0.88
C SER A 98 -11.59 20.12 0.66
N LEU A 99 -10.90 21.24 0.48
CA LEU A 99 -9.42 21.27 0.38
C LEU A 99 -8.77 20.57 1.58
N GLY A 100 -9.24 20.86 2.81
CA GLY A 100 -8.74 20.19 4.02
C GLY A 100 -8.93 18.69 4.00
N GLY A 101 -10.11 18.21 3.56
CA GLY A 101 -10.40 16.79 3.39
C GLY A 101 -9.54 16.14 2.30
N CYS A 102 -9.30 16.85 1.21
CA CYS A 102 -8.43 16.42 0.12
C CYS A 102 -6.97 16.26 0.59
N LEU A 103 -6.43 17.26 1.29
CA LEU A 103 -5.07 17.23 1.85
C LEU A 103 -4.92 16.13 2.91
N ALA A 104 -5.93 15.93 3.76
CA ALA A 104 -5.95 14.84 4.74
C ALA A 104 -5.95 13.46 4.05
N GLN A 105 -6.79 13.28 3.03
CA GLN A 105 -6.82 12.03 2.25
C GLN A 105 -5.45 11.78 1.57
N MET A 106 -4.85 12.79 0.97
CA MET A 106 -3.52 12.73 0.34
C MET A 106 -2.45 12.36 1.37
N PHE A 107 -2.48 12.98 2.57
CA PHE A 107 -1.53 12.68 3.63
C PHE A 107 -1.61 11.22 4.07
N PHE A 108 -2.80 10.74 4.43
CA PHE A 108 -2.97 9.36 4.92
C PHE A 108 -2.69 8.33 3.83
N LEU A 109 -3.09 8.59 2.58
CA LEU A 109 -2.78 7.71 1.46
C LEU A 109 -1.27 7.53 1.28
N TYR A 110 -0.51 8.62 1.19
CA TYR A 110 0.94 8.55 1.03
C TYR A 110 1.66 8.03 2.27
N PHE A 111 1.14 8.36 3.47
CA PHE A 111 1.65 7.84 4.72
C PHE A 111 1.57 6.31 4.79
N PHE A 112 0.42 5.72 4.44
CA PHE A 112 0.26 4.27 4.46
C PHE A 112 1.08 3.59 3.36
N ILE A 113 1.19 4.17 2.16
CA ILE A 113 2.08 3.66 1.10
C ILE A 113 3.54 3.65 1.57
N MET A 114 4.00 4.72 2.19
CA MET A 114 5.35 4.81 2.76
C MET A 114 5.57 3.81 3.89
N LEU A 115 4.57 3.64 4.75
CA LEU A 115 4.64 2.71 5.87
C LEU A 115 4.68 1.26 5.39
N ASP A 116 3.92 0.91 4.34
CA ASP A 116 3.97 -0.39 3.66
C ASP A 116 5.40 -0.69 3.18
N CYS A 117 6.01 0.22 2.42
CA CYS A 117 7.39 0.09 1.98
C CYS A 117 8.37 -0.08 3.16
N ASN A 118 8.21 0.71 4.23
CA ASN A 118 9.06 0.61 5.42
C ASN A 118 8.92 -0.76 6.11
N ILE A 119 7.72 -1.30 6.22
CA ILE A 119 7.50 -2.64 6.80
C ILE A 119 8.17 -3.71 5.95
N LEU A 120 8.11 -3.61 4.61
CA LEU A 120 8.82 -4.53 3.72
C LEU A 120 10.35 -4.47 3.92
N LEU A 121 10.93 -3.28 4.20
CA LEU A 121 12.34 -3.16 4.58
C LEU A 121 12.63 -3.86 5.91
N LEU A 122 11.76 -3.70 6.91
CA LEU A 122 11.90 -4.38 8.20
C LEU A 122 11.81 -5.90 8.05
N MET A 123 10.93 -6.39 7.19
CA MET A 123 10.84 -7.82 6.87
C MET A 123 12.08 -8.33 6.15
N ALA A 124 12.69 -7.54 5.26
CA ALA A 124 13.97 -7.88 4.63
C ALA A 124 15.10 -7.92 5.66
N LEU A 125 15.13 -6.98 6.62
CA LEU A 125 16.07 -6.98 7.74
C LEU A 125 15.89 -8.21 8.62
N ASP A 126 14.64 -8.57 8.96
CA ASP A 126 14.34 -9.77 9.74
C ASP A 126 14.88 -11.03 9.05
N ARG A 127 14.62 -11.18 7.75
CA ARG A 127 15.16 -12.29 6.96
C ARG A 127 16.68 -12.29 6.90
N TYR A 128 17.29 -11.12 6.74
CA TYR A 128 18.74 -11.00 6.76
C TYR A 128 19.34 -11.49 8.08
N VAL A 129 18.82 -11.05 9.23
CA VAL A 129 19.32 -11.47 10.54
C VAL A 129 19.08 -12.97 10.76
N ALA A 130 17.90 -13.49 10.39
CA ALA A 130 17.54 -14.89 10.57
C ALA A 130 18.44 -15.85 9.78
N ILE A 131 18.89 -15.45 8.57
CA ILE A 131 19.69 -16.30 7.70
C ILE A 131 21.18 -16.10 7.91
N CYS A 132 21.63 -14.85 8.09
CA CYS A 132 23.05 -14.53 8.20
C CYS A 132 23.60 -14.66 9.62
N SER A 133 22.73 -14.61 10.66
CA SER A 133 23.13 -14.66 12.07
C SER A 133 22.14 -15.47 12.92
N PRO A 134 21.87 -16.75 12.58
CA PRO A 134 20.79 -17.53 13.19
C PRO A 134 20.95 -17.72 14.70
N LEU A 135 22.18 -17.90 15.19
CA LEU A 135 22.46 -18.08 16.62
C LEU A 135 22.20 -16.82 17.46
N ARG A 136 22.24 -15.63 16.85
CA ARG A 136 22.01 -14.34 17.52
C ARG A 136 20.65 -13.73 17.18
N TYR A 137 19.82 -14.44 16.41
CA TYR A 137 18.54 -13.92 15.96
C TYR A 137 17.63 -13.49 17.11
N ALA A 138 17.47 -14.35 18.12
CA ALA A 138 16.63 -14.08 19.29
C ALA A 138 17.12 -12.87 20.12
N ASP A 139 18.43 -12.66 20.18
CA ASP A 139 19.02 -11.53 20.91
C ASP A 139 18.86 -10.20 20.16
N ILE A 140 18.92 -10.24 18.83
CA ILE A 140 18.82 -9.05 17.97
C ILE A 140 17.37 -8.67 17.75
N MET A 141 16.53 -9.62 17.27
CA MET A 141 15.15 -9.36 16.87
C MET A 141 14.17 -9.46 18.05
N THR A 142 14.47 -8.72 19.12
CA THR A 142 13.58 -8.64 20.28
C THR A 142 12.33 -7.81 19.99
N ARG A 143 11.24 -8.05 20.74
CA ARG A 143 10.00 -7.24 20.62
C ARG A 143 10.26 -5.74 20.85
N LYS A 144 11.18 -5.39 21.78
CA LYS A 144 11.57 -4.00 22.05
C LYS A 144 12.28 -3.37 20.83
N TYR A 145 13.18 -4.13 20.19
CA TYR A 145 13.88 -3.66 19.00
C TYR A 145 12.93 -3.50 17.83
N LEU A 146 12.04 -4.47 17.61
CA LEU A 146 11.00 -4.38 16.59
C LEU A 146 10.09 -3.16 16.78
N ALA A 147 9.66 -2.87 18.00
CA ALA A 147 8.85 -1.70 18.31
C ALA A 147 9.59 -0.39 18.01
N LYS A 148 10.91 -0.30 18.32
CA LYS A 148 11.75 0.87 17.96
C LYS A 148 11.86 1.05 16.45
N LEU A 149 12.07 -0.02 15.71
CA LEU A 149 12.14 0.01 14.25
C LEU A 149 10.78 0.41 13.62
N SER A 150 9.68 -0.11 14.15
CA SER A 150 8.34 0.27 13.71
C SER A 150 8.05 1.75 13.98
N LEU A 151 8.47 2.27 15.14
CA LEU A 151 8.36 3.71 15.43
C LEU A 151 9.22 4.54 14.47
N ALA A 152 10.45 4.12 14.19
CA ALA A 152 11.31 4.79 13.21
C ALA A 152 10.68 4.79 11.80
N ALA A 153 10.02 3.70 11.41
CA ALA A 153 9.26 3.60 10.16
C ALA A 153 8.12 4.63 10.09
N VAL A 154 7.36 4.79 11.19
CA VAL A 154 6.29 5.81 11.30
C VAL A 154 6.87 7.22 11.19
N VAL A 155 7.93 7.53 11.94
CA VAL A 155 8.58 8.84 11.91
C VAL A 155 9.13 9.16 10.50
N ARG A 156 9.78 8.19 9.86
CA ARG A 156 10.26 8.33 8.48
C ARG A 156 9.08 8.63 7.53
N SER A 157 7.98 7.89 7.62
CA SER A 157 6.81 8.09 6.77
C SER A 157 6.23 9.50 6.92
N ILE A 158 6.06 9.99 8.15
CA ILE A 158 5.59 11.35 8.42
C ILE A 158 6.56 12.40 7.85
N SER A 159 7.86 12.22 8.07
CA SER A 159 8.89 13.19 7.65
C SER A 159 8.97 13.35 6.13
N PHE A 160 8.72 12.29 5.36
CA PHE A 160 8.75 12.34 3.90
C PHE A 160 7.43 12.83 3.28
N VAL A 161 6.30 12.54 3.89
CA VAL A 161 4.98 12.92 3.37
C VAL A 161 4.62 14.36 3.73
N SER A 162 4.93 14.81 4.95
CA SER A 162 4.54 16.13 5.43
C SER A 162 4.99 17.30 4.53
N PRO A 163 6.24 17.37 4.03
CA PRO A 163 6.67 18.47 3.17
C PRO A 163 5.84 18.58 1.88
N VAL A 164 5.47 17.44 1.28
CA VAL A 164 4.67 17.41 0.03
C VAL A 164 3.29 17.98 0.27
N VAL A 165 2.62 17.55 1.36
CA VAL A 165 1.26 18.00 1.70
C VAL A 165 1.25 19.46 2.19
N ILE A 166 2.24 19.87 3.00
CA ILE A 166 2.37 21.26 3.47
C ILE A 166 2.61 22.21 2.28
N LEU A 167 3.40 21.83 1.30
CA LEU A 167 3.57 22.64 0.10
C LEU A 167 2.30 22.69 -0.74
N ALA A 168 1.57 21.58 -0.87
CA ALA A 168 0.29 21.55 -1.57
C ALA A 168 -0.77 22.45 -0.90
N SER A 169 -0.78 22.54 0.43
CA SER A 169 -1.73 23.41 1.15
C SER A 169 -1.52 24.92 0.95
N LYS A 170 -0.36 25.33 0.43
CA LYS A 170 -0.01 26.74 0.18
C LYS A 170 -0.30 27.18 -1.25
N VAL A 171 -0.82 26.29 -2.08
CA VAL A 171 -1.12 26.57 -3.49
C VAL A 171 -2.52 27.19 -3.61
N HIS A 172 -2.65 28.16 -4.52
CA HIS A 172 -3.94 28.76 -4.90
C HIS A 172 -4.53 28.01 -6.10
N PHE A 173 -5.79 27.60 -5.97
CA PHE A 173 -6.53 26.84 -6.97
C PHE A 173 -7.61 27.73 -7.59
N CYS A 174 -7.54 28.05 -8.87
CA CYS A 174 -8.46 28.95 -9.54
C CYS A 174 -8.90 28.50 -10.93
N HIS A 175 -8.41 27.35 -11.44
CA HIS A 175 -8.83 26.84 -12.74
C HIS A 175 -10.20 26.15 -12.63
N SER A 176 -10.22 24.86 -12.54
CA SER A 176 -11.41 24.04 -12.34
C SER A 176 -11.46 23.56 -10.90
N ASN A 177 -12.65 23.28 -10.38
CA ASN A 177 -12.82 22.56 -9.12
C ASN A 177 -12.96 21.05 -9.33
N VAL A 178 -12.81 20.56 -10.57
CA VAL A 178 -12.98 19.15 -10.94
C VAL A 178 -11.61 18.45 -10.97
N ILE A 179 -11.46 17.46 -10.10
CA ILE A 179 -10.32 16.53 -10.10
C ILE A 179 -10.75 15.29 -10.89
N GLU A 180 -10.16 15.08 -12.07
CA GLU A 180 -10.43 13.91 -12.93
C GLU A 180 -9.77 12.63 -12.38
N HIS A 181 -9.90 12.41 -11.05
CA HIS A 181 -9.36 11.27 -10.34
C HIS A 181 -10.31 10.83 -9.22
N PHE A 182 -10.24 9.55 -8.83
CA PHE A 182 -11.10 9.00 -7.77
C PHE A 182 -10.58 9.32 -6.35
N VAL A 183 -9.35 9.83 -6.22
CA VAL A 183 -8.73 10.28 -4.96
C VAL A 183 -8.02 11.60 -5.16
N CYS A 184 -7.78 12.31 -4.05
CA CYS A 184 -6.93 13.49 -4.03
C CYS A 184 -5.46 13.09 -4.19
N GLU A 185 -5.01 13.02 -5.44
CA GLU A 185 -3.62 12.75 -5.78
C GLU A 185 -2.87 14.08 -5.99
N HIS A 186 -1.60 14.13 -5.57
CA HIS A 186 -0.80 15.35 -5.56
C HIS A 186 -0.76 16.05 -6.93
N MET A 187 -0.46 15.32 -8.01
CA MET A 187 -0.34 15.94 -9.32
C MET A 187 -1.69 16.28 -9.94
N ALA A 188 -2.75 15.51 -9.66
CA ALA A 188 -4.10 15.82 -10.08
C ALA A 188 -4.61 17.10 -9.40
N LEU A 189 -4.31 17.31 -8.13
CA LEU A 189 -4.62 18.55 -7.43
C LEU A 189 -3.78 19.72 -7.94
N MET A 190 -2.48 19.52 -8.17
CA MET A 190 -1.58 20.57 -8.68
C MET A 190 -1.94 21.04 -10.08
N SER A 191 -2.57 20.22 -10.91
CA SER A 191 -3.03 20.62 -12.25
C SER A 191 -4.12 21.72 -12.24
N LEU A 192 -4.79 21.91 -11.10
CA LEU A 192 -5.83 22.93 -10.90
C LEU A 192 -5.28 24.25 -10.36
N SER A 193 -3.97 24.34 -10.18
CA SER A 193 -3.27 25.51 -9.67
C SER A 193 -3.14 26.62 -10.70
N CYS A 194 -3.18 27.86 -10.25
CA CYS A 194 -2.97 29.07 -11.07
C CYS A 194 -1.56 29.64 -10.97
N GLY A 195 -0.80 29.17 -10.00
CA GLY A 195 0.57 29.66 -9.73
C GLY A 195 1.64 28.71 -10.24
N ASP A 196 2.88 29.11 -9.97
CA ASP A 196 4.03 28.24 -10.25
C ASP A 196 4.08 27.07 -9.27
N ILE A 197 3.97 25.86 -9.79
CA ILE A 197 4.03 24.59 -9.07
C ILE A 197 5.39 23.88 -9.22
N ALA A 198 6.41 24.55 -9.76
CA ALA A 198 7.72 23.94 -9.98
C ALA A 198 8.32 23.42 -8.67
N ARG A 199 8.22 24.20 -7.58
CA ARG A 199 8.66 23.77 -6.25
C ARG A 199 7.95 22.50 -5.77
N ASN A 200 6.63 22.43 -5.90
CA ASN A 200 5.82 21.27 -5.51
C ASN A 200 6.22 20.02 -6.29
N LYS A 201 6.40 20.16 -7.61
CA LYS A 201 6.85 19.08 -8.51
C LYS A 201 8.24 18.58 -8.13
N ILE A 202 9.19 19.52 -7.92
CA ILE A 202 10.57 19.18 -7.56
C ILE A 202 10.62 18.46 -6.22
N VAL A 203 9.97 19.00 -5.17
CA VAL A 203 9.96 18.38 -3.85
C VAL A 203 9.31 17.00 -3.88
N GLY A 204 8.15 16.85 -4.52
CA GLY A 204 7.49 15.55 -4.67
C GLY A 204 8.36 14.52 -5.40
N LEU A 205 9.01 14.92 -6.48
CA LEU A 205 9.92 14.04 -7.23
C LEU A 205 11.17 13.68 -6.43
N THR A 206 11.79 14.65 -5.76
CA THR A 206 12.99 14.46 -4.94
C THR A 206 12.73 13.52 -3.77
N MET A 207 11.63 13.73 -3.02
CA MET A 207 11.25 12.85 -1.91
C MET A 207 11.03 11.42 -2.38
N ARG A 208 10.36 11.24 -3.52
CA ARG A 208 10.15 9.93 -4.14
C ARG A 208 11.46 9.29 -4.60
N ALA A 209 12.34 10.04 -5.27
CA ALA A 209 13.63 9.54 -5.73
C ALA A 209 14.51 9.08 -4.58
N ILE A 210 14.63 9.88 -3.51
CA ILE A 210 15.38 9.52 -2.30
C ILE A 210 14.82 8.23 -1.68
N THR A 211 13.50 8.13 -1.55
CA THR A 211 12.84 6.94 -1.00
C THR A 211 13.16 5.71 -1.81
N ILE A 212 12.92 5.74 -3.12
CA ILE A 212 13.14 4.58 -4.01
C ILE A 212 14.62 4.17 -4.01
N THR A 213 15.54 5.12 -4.10
CA THR A 213 16.98 4.83 -4.12
C THR A 213 17.45 4.18 -2.83
N PHE A 214 17.00 4.71 -1.68
CA PHE A 214 17.31 4.14 -0.37
C PHE A 214 16.73 2.74 -0.22
N ASP A 215 15.45 2.57 -0.54
CA ASP A 215 14.74 1.31 -0.37
C ASP A 215 15.33 0.21 -1.27
N LEU A 216 15.54 0.51 -2.56
CA LEU A 216 16.15 -0.45 -3.48
C LEU A 216 17.60 -0.78 -3.10
N GLY A 217 18.40 0.20 -2.68
CA GLY A 217 19.78 -0.01 -2.22
C GLY A 217 19.82 -0.94 -1.00
N PHE A 218 18.92 -0.72 -0.04
CA PHE A 218 18.80 -1.57 1.16
C PHE A 218 18.35 -3.00 0.80
N LEU A 219 17.31 -3.13 -0.02
CA LEU A 219 16.79 -4.44 -0.45
C LEU A 219 17.86 -5.22 -1.22
N LEU A 220 18.48 -4.61 -2.23
CA LEU A 220 19.55 -5.25 -3.01
C LEU A 220 20.70 -5.73 -2.12
N THR A 221 21.18 -4.88 -1.21
CA THR A 221 22.26 -5.22 -0.28
C THR A 221 21.84 -6.39 0.62
N SER A 222 20.64 -6.34 1.20
CA SER A 222 20.12 -7.39 2.09
C SER A 222 19.99 -8.72 1.35
N TYR A 223 19.37 -8.74 0.18
CA TYR A 223 19.18 -9.97 -0.60
C TYR A 223 20.48 -10.52 -1.18
N CYS A 224 21.41 -9.68 -1.62
CA CYS A 224 22.75 -10.15 -2.03
C CYS A 224 23.49 -10.86 -0.90
N ARG A 225 23.39 -10.34 0.33
CA ARG A 225 23.99 -10.99 1.52
C ARG A 225 23.26 -12.26 1.91
N ILE A 226 21.93 -12.28 1.86
CA ILE A 226 21.11 -13.47 2.11
C ILE A 226 21.48 -14.59 1.13
N ILE A 227 21.55 -14.29 -0.17
CA ILE A 227 21.89 -15.29 -1.20
C ILE A 227 23.31 -15.82 -0.97
N ARG A 228 24.27 -14.93 -0.71
CA ARG A 228 25.66 -15.37 -0.41
C ARG A 228 25.74 -16.26 0.83
N ALA A 229 24.99 -15.95 1.88
CA ALA A 229 24.94 -16.78 3.09
C ALA A 229 24.25 -18.12 2.82
N ALA A 230 23.13 -18.13 2.12
CA ALA A 230 22.38 -19.33 1.75
C ALA A 230 23.21 -20.30 0.86
N LEU A 231 23.99 -19.77 -0.08
CA LEU A 231 24.90 -20.57 -0.93
C LEU A 231 26.03 -21.25 -0.16
N LYS A 232 26.42 -20.70 1.02
CA LYS A 232 27.44 -21.32 1.89
C LYS A 232 26.86 -22.46 2.76
N ILE A 233 25.54 -22.52 2.95
CA ILE A 233 24.86 -23.55 3.73
C ILE A 233 24.58 -24.73 2.80
N ALA A 234 25.53 -25.66 2.69
CA ALA A 234 25.55 -26.74 1.71
C ALA A 234 24.59 -27.92 1.96
N SER A 235 23.59 -27.83 2.84
CA SER A 235 22.70 -28.97 3.14
C SER A 235 21.22 -28.70 2.80
N GLY A 236 20.67 -29.52 1.93
CA GLY A 236 19.42 -29.46 1.17
C GLY A 236 18.17 -28.82 1.80
N ASN A 237 17.67 -29.31 2.96
CA ASN A 237 16.36 -28.87 3.48
C ASN A 237 16.34 -27.46 4.08
N ILE A 238 17.42 -27.00 4.68
CA ILE A 238 17.50 -25.66 5.29
C ILE A 238 17.53 -24.58 4.18
N TRP A 239 18.28 -24.86 3.10
CA TRP A 239 18.37 -23.98 1.94
C TRP A 239 17.01 -23.81 1.27
N HIS A 240 16.25 -24.89 1.04
CA HIS A 240 14.91 -24.84 0.44
C HIS A 240 13.93 -23.99 1.27
N LYS A 241 13.94 -24.16 2.59
CA LYS A 241 13.07 -23.38 3.48
C LYS A 241 13.42 -21.87 3.45
N ALA A 242 14.71 -21.54 3.51
CA ALA A 242 15.18 -20.16 3.44
C ALA A 242 14.84 -19.53 2.09
N PHE A 243 15.08 -20.23 0.98
CA PHE A 243 14.76 -19.76 -0.35
C PHE A 243 13.27 -19.54 -0.56
N HIS A 244 12.43 -20.49 -0.14
CA HIS A 244 10.97 -20.37 -0.26
C HIS A 244 10.43 -19.13 0.50
N THR A 245 10.93 -18.88 1.70
CA THR A 245 10.51 -17.72 2.50
C THR A 245 10.98 -16.41 1.86
N CYS A 246 12.22 -16.36 1.37
CA CYS A 246 12.75 -15.19 0.67
C CYS A 246 12.00 -14.93 -0.65
N ALA A 247 11.68 -15.98 -1.41
CA ALA A 247 10.91 -15.87 -2.64
C ALA A 247 9.51 -15.31 -2.37
N THR A 248 8.85 -15.77 -1.29
CA THR A 248 7.54 -15.25 -0.88
C THR A 248 7.61 -13.74 -0.59
N HIS A 249 8.59 -13.30 0.18
CA HIS A 249 8.77 -11.90 0.48
C HIS A 249 9.15 -11.08 -0.77
N LEU A 250 10.01 -11.62 -1.63
CA LEU A 250 10.38 -10.97 -2.89
C LEU A 250 9.18 -10.79 -3.83
N MET A 251 8.25 -11.74 -3.88
CA MET A 251 7.00 -11.60 -4.64
C MET A 251 6.19 -10.40 -4.15
N VAL A 252 6.05 -10.22 -2.84
CA VAL A 252 5.33 -9.07 -2.26
C VAL A 252 6.05 -7.75 -2.60
N ILE A 253 7.37 -7.70 -2.43
CA ILE A 253 8.17 -6.52 -2.80
C ILE A 253 7.98 -6.17 -4.28
N LEU A 254 8.10 -7.15 -5.17
CA LEU A 254 7.92 -6.94 -6.60
C LEU A 254 6.52 -6.43 -6.93
N THR A 255 5.48 -7.01 -6.32
CA THR A 255 4.09 -6.55 -6.51
C THR A 255 3.94 -5.08 -6.12
N THR A 256 4.44 -4.68 -4.96
CA THR A 256 4.35 -3.30 -4.45
C THR A 256 5.14 -2.31 -5.31
N TYR A 257 6.40 -2.61 -5.62
CA TYR A 257 7.25 -1.66 -6.35
C TYR A 257 6.96 -1.61 -7.85
N LEU A 258 6.62 -2.73 -8.50
CA LEU A 258 6.23 -2.73 -9.92
C LEU A 258 4.91 -2.01 -10.15
N SER A 259 3.90 -2.23 -9.31
CA SER A 259 2.64 -1.50 -9.43
C SER A 259 2.84 0.01 -9.24
N SER A 260 3.68 0.41 -8.28
CA SER A 260 4.07 1.81 -8.07
C SER A 260 4.81 2.40 -9.27
N LEU A 261 5.69 1.64 -9.91
CA LEU A 261 6.43 2.06 -11.10
C LEU A 261 5.49 2.23 -12.29
N CYS A 262 4.59 1.27 -12.53
CA CYS A 262 3.58 1.34 -13.58
C CYS A 262 2.70 2.58 -13.46
N SER A 263 2.20 2.88 -12.25
CA SER A 263 1.43 4.09 -11.98
C SER A 263 2.24 5.36 -12.28
N SER A 264 3.52 5.38 -11.90
CA SER A 264 4.41 6.53 -12.15
C SER A 264 4.68 6.78 -13.63
N ILE A 265 4.82 5.72 -14.41
CA ILE A 265 5.01 5.80 -15.87
C ILE A 265 3.72 6.30 -16.52
N ALA A 266 2.58 5.72 -16.16
CA ALA A 266 1.27 6.15 -16.65
C ALA A 266 1.04 7.64 -16.41
N TYR A 267 1.39 8.14 -15.24
CA TYR A 267 1.29 9.57 -14.91
C TYR A 267 2.16 10.47 -15.81
N ARG A 268 3.34 9.99 -16.21
CA ARG A 268 4.26 10.75 -17.09
C ARG A 268 3.86 10.71 -18.55
N MET A 269 3.14 9.67 -18.99
CA MET A 269 2.58 9.59 -20.35
C MET A 269 1.44 10.60 -20.56
N GLY A 270 0.87 11.14 -19.49
CA GLY A 270 -0.06 12.28 -19.49
C GLY A 270 -1.23 12.11 -20.45
N LYS A 271 -1.46 13.12 -21.29
CA LYS A 271 -2.61 13.18 -22.24
C LYS A 271 -2.65 12.06 -23.29
N SER A 272 -1.62 11.24 -23.42
CA SER A 272 -1.59 10.09 -24.34
C SER A 272 -2.44 8.92 -23.85
N ILE A 273 -2.83 8.90 -22.56
CA ILE A 273 -3.64 7.84 -21.96
C ILE A 273 -5.03 8.41 -21.62
N PRO A 274 -6.14 7.74 -22.01
CA PRO A 274 -7.48 8.13 -21.57
C PRO A 274 -7.60 8.19 -20.06
N GLY A 275 -8.34 9.17 -19.51
CA GLY A 275 -8.49 9.38 -18.08
C GLY A 275 -8.97 8.14 -17.31
N ASP A 276 -9.90 7.38 -17.88
CA ASP A 276 -10.40 6.13 -17.26
C ASP A 276 -9.33 5.06 -17.13
N VAL A 277 -8.47 4.91 -18.16
CA VAL A 277 -7.35 3.96 -18.13
C VAL A 277 -6.33 4.39 -17.08
N HIS A 278 -6.05 5.67 -16.97
CA HIS A 278 -5.18 6.22 -15.94
C HIS A 278 -5.75 5.96 -14.54
N ASN A 279 -7.05 6.18 -14.33
CA ASN A 279 -7.73 5.90 -13.07
C ASN A 279 -7.72 4.39 -12.75
N LEU A 280 -7.92 3.52 -13.75
CA LEU A 280 -7.87 2.07 -13.56
C LEU A 280 -6.46 1.60 -13.15
N ILE A 281 -5.41 2.12 -13.77
CA ILE A 281 -4.02 1.83 -13.39
C ILE A 281 -3.77 2.31 -11.95
N SER A 282 -4.24 3.50 -11.60
CA SER A 282 -4.05 4.07 -10.26
C SER A 282 -4.78 3.28 -9.17
N VAL A 283 -6.04 2.87 -9.42
CA VAL A 283 -6.79 2.05 -8.45
C VAL A 283 -6.17 0.67 -8.31
N THR A 284 -5.70 0.08 -9.40
CA THR A 284 -5.00 -1.21 -9.39
C THR A 284 -3.72 -1.10 -8.56
N TYR A 285 -2.91 -0.08 -8.78
CA TYR A 285 -1.70 0.18 -7.99
C TYR A 285 -1.99 0.26 -6.49
N LEU A 286 -3.07 0.94 -6.08
CA LEU A 286 -3.41 1.13 -4.68
C LEU A 286 -4.00 -0.12 -4.03
N LEU A 287 -4.81 -0.90 -4.75
CA LEU A 287 -5.52 -2.04 -4.18
C LEU A 287 -4.82 -3.38 -4.38
N LEU A 288 -3.97 -3.51 -5.40
CA LEU A 288 -3.30 -4.78 -5.70
C LEU A 288 -2.49 -5.33 -4.53
N PRO A 289 -1.64 -4.54 -3.83
CA PRO A 289 -0.94 -5.02 -2.64
C PRO A 289 -1.91 -5.46 -1.53
N CYS A 290 -3.00 -4.71 -1.30
CA CYS A 290 -3.99 -5.01 -0.27
C CYS A 290 -4.72 -6.34 -0.49
N VAL A 291 -4.85 -6.78 -1.75
CA VAL A 291 -5.46 -8.08 -2.13
C VAL A 291 -4.42 -9.19 -2.15
N ILE A 292 -3.26 -8.93 -2.76
CA ILE A 292 -2.26 -9.97 -3.02
C ILE A 292 -1.50 -10.36 -1.76
N ASN A 293 -1.19 -9.41 -0.87
CA ASN A 293 -0.43 -9.67 0.35
C ASN A 293 -1.07 -10.77 1.23
N PRO A 294 -2.37 -10.67 1.60
CA PRO A 294 -3.00 -11.72 2.41
C PRO A 294 -3.04 -13.06 1.67
N ILE A 295 -3.20 -13.08 0.35
CA ILE A 295 -3.20 -14.32 -0.44
C ILE A 295 -1.81 -14.96 -0.41
N ILE A 296 -0.75 -14.19 -0.70
CA ILE A 296 0.62 -14.69 -0.69
C ILE A 296 0.98 -15.24 0.69
N TYR A 297 0.77 -14.47 1.77
CA TYR A 297 1.14 -14.91 3.11
C TYR A 297 0.25 -16.04 3.64
N GLY A 298 -1.05 -16.01 3.34
CA GLY A 298 -1.99 -17.05 3.75
C GLY A 298 -1.77 -18.40 3.05
N VAL A 299 -1.31 -18.39 1.79
CA VAL A 299 -1.09 -19.60 1.01
C VAL A 299 0.33 -20.12 1.14
N ARG A 300 1.33 -19.23 1.03
CA ARG A 300 2.73 -19.64 0.95
C ARG A 300 3.42 -19.77 2.31
N THR A 301 2.94 -19.11 3.36
CA THR A 301 3.50 -19.28 4.71
C THR A 301 2.87 -20.49 5.38
N LYS A 302 3.62 -21.60 5.47
CA LYS A 302 3.13 -22.90 5.95
C LYS A 302 2.46 -22.79 7.32
N GLU A 303 3.11 -22.11 8.24
CA GLU A 303 2.64 -21.93 9.61
C GLU A 303 1.30 -21.17 9.67
N ILE A 304 1.18 -20.07 8.94
CA ILE A 304 -0.09 -19.29 8.85
C ILE A 304 -1.19 -20.14 8.21
N ARG A 305 -0.87 -20.82 7.10
CA ARG A 305 -1.83 -21.68 6.38
C ARG A 305 -2.38 -22.79 7.25
N GLU A 306 -1.52 -23.50 8.01
CA GLU A 306 -1.95 -24.60 8.88
C GLU A 306 -2.88 -24.11 9.99
N HIS A 307 -2.54 -23.02 10.65
CA HIS A 307 -3.39 -22.44 11.70
C HIS A 307 -4.70 -21.85 11.15
N LEU A 308 -4.65 -21.20 10.01
CA LEU A 308 -5.84 -20.72 9.30
C LEU A 308 -6.80 -21.87 8.99
N LEU A 309 -6.30 -22.97 8.42
CA LEU A 309 -7.10 -24.14 8.12
C LEU A 309 -7.70 -24.79 9.38
N LYS A 310 -6.96 -24.84 10.49
CA LYS A 310 -7.47 -25.33 11.80
C LYS A 310 -8.62 -24.45 12.31
N LEU A 311 -8.46 -23.12 12.23
CA LEU A 311 -9.50 -22.16 12.65
C LEU A 311 -10.77 -22.27 11.79
N LEU A 312 -10.61 -22.37 10.46
CA LEU A 312 -11.74 -22.51 9.54
C LEU A 312 -12.51 -23.84 9.76
N LYS A 313 -11.79 -24.94 10.03
CA LYS A 313 -12.39 -26.24 10.39
C LYS A 313 -13.16 -26.17 11.72
N LYS A 314 -12.54 -25.56 12.74
CA LYS A 314 -13.19 -25.41 14.05
C LYS A 314 -14.49 -24.61 13.98
N ARG A 315 -14.61 -23.68 13.00
CA ARG A 315 -15.82 -22.89 12.76
C ARG A 315 -16.79 -23.51 11.75
N GLY A 316 -16.53 -24.73 11.26
CA GLY A 316 -17.40 -25.42 10.30
C GLY A 316 -17.43 -24.81 8.90
N LEU A 317 -16.52 -23.87 8.59
CA LEU A 317 -16.48 -23.15 7.30
C LEU A 317 -15.80 -23.96 6.18
N VAL A 318 -15.03 -24.98 6.52
CA VAL A 318 -14.31 -25.82 5.55
C VAL A 318 -14.38 -27.30 5.97
N SER A 319 -14.93 -28.14 5.10
CA SER A 319 -15.03 -29.61 5.28
C SER A 319 -14.01 -30.40 4.43
N ILE A 320 -12.92 -29.77 3.98
CA ILE A 320 -11.95 -30.41 3.06
C ILE A 320 -11.15 -31.47 3.83
N PRO A 321 -11.09 -32.74 3.36
CA PRO A 321 -10.23 -33.75 3.95
C PRO A 321 -8.76 -33.39 3.70
N PHE A 322 -7.92 -33.58 4.73
CA PHE A 322 -6.50 -33.17 4.84
C PHE A 322 -5.55 -33.73 3.75
N LYS A 323 -6.02 -34.53 2.80
CA LYS A 323 -5.18 -35.25 1.81
C LYS A 323 -4.54 -34.37 0.73
N TRP A 324 -5.03 -33.18 0.48
CA TRP A 324 -4.50 -32.30 -0.59
C TRP A 324 -3.26 -31.48 -0.22
N VAL A 325 -2.91 -31.43 1.08
CA VAL A 325 -1.79 -30.62 1.58
C VAL A 325 -0.47 -31.42 1.61
N ALA A 326 -0.55 -32.76 1.65
CA ALA A 326 0.64 -33.62 1.79
C ALA A 326 1.31 -33.97 0.45
N THR A 327 0.66 -33.77 -0.70
CA THR A 327 1.16 -34.24 -2.01
C THR A 327 2.03 -33.24 -2.77
N SER A 328 2.22 -32.02 -2.26
CA SER A 328 3.16 -31.05 -2.88
C SER A 328 4.59 -31.11 -2.32
N GLU A 329 4.88 -31.96 -1.34
CA GLU A 329 6.21 -32.13 -0.75
C GLU A 329 7.01 -33.36 -1.26
N GLN A 330 6.46 -34.10 -2.24
CA GLN A 330 7.14 -35.29 -2.83
C GLN A 330 7.39 -35.17 -4.33
N ARG A 331 7.50 -33.97 -4.88
CA ARG A 331 8.06 -33.80 -6.23
C ARG A 331 9.13 -32.72 -6.27
#